data_938fbc7e50c5c8e7ca3b905abbed4d00
#
_entry.id   938fbc7e50c5c8e7ca3b905abbed4d00
#
_cell.length_a   1.000
_cell.length_b   1.000
_cell.length_c   1.000
_cell.angle_alpha   90.00
_cell.angle_beta   90.00
_cell.angle_gamma   90.00
#
_symmetry.space_group_name_H-M   'P 1'
#
loop_
_entity.id
_entity.type
_entity.pdbx_description
1 polymer ?
#
loop_
_entity_poly.entity_id
_entity_poly.type
_entity_poly.pdbx_seq_one_letter_code
_entity_poly.pdbx_strand_id
1 'polypeptide(L)'
;MSYTPTPADKFTFGLWTVGWQARDPFGDPTRDALDPVRTVKELAARGAYGVTFHDDDLIPFGSDDTNRRAHIDRFKKALDETGMKVPMATTNLFSHPVFKDGALTSNDKDIRRYAIRKVMKNIDLAVELGAKIYVCWGGREGAESESSKDAYVALDRYREGFNILGQYVLVNKYDLKFAIEPKPNEPRGDIFLPTI
;
A
#
# COMPACT_ATOMS: atom_id res chain seq x y z
N MET A 1 -23.52 -7.72 26.93
CA MET A 1 -23.17 -7.64 25.50
C MET A 1 -22.35 -8.87 25.15
N SER A 2 -22.65 -9.56 24.05
CA SER A 2 -21.83 -10.67 23.56
C SER A 2 -20.63 -10.08 22.82
N TYR A 3 -19.43 -10.56 23.11
CA TYR A 3 -18.19 -10.21 22.38
C TYR A 3 -17.87 -11.22 21.27
N THR A 4 -18.80 -12.13 20.97
CA THR A 4 -18.65 -13.10 19.89
C THR A 4 -18.92 -12.42 18.55
N PRO A 5 -17.99 -12.48 17.58
CA PRO A 5 -18.21 -11.92 16.24
C PRO A 5 -19.43 -12.53 15.56
N THR A 6 -20.12 -11.71 14.80
CA THR A 6 -21.28 -12.10 14.00
C THR A 6 -21.03 -11.83 12.52
N PRO A 7 -21.83 -12.36 11.58
CA PRO A 7 -21.70 -12.04 10.15
C PRO A 7 -21.91 -10.56 9.81
N ALA A 8 -22.45 -9.74 10.74
CA ALA A 8 -22.57 -8.30 10.59
C ALA A 8 -21.22 -7.58 10.79
N ASP A 9 -20.29 -8.21 11.49
CA ASP A 9 -18.95 -7.68 11.76
C ASP A 9 -18.05 -7.95 10.55
N LYS A 10 -17.71 -6.90 9.81
CA LYS A 10 -16.99 -6.99 8.55
C LYS A 10 -15.48 -6.88 8.76
N PHE A 11 -14.85 -7.97 9.14
CA PHE A 11 -13.39 -8.02 9.30
C PHE A 11 -12.66 -8.10 7.96
N THR A 12 -11.66 -7.25 7.78
CA THR A 12 -10.73 -7.27 6.64
C THR A 12 -9.29 -7.47 7.12
N PHE A 13 -8.47 -8.07 6.27
CA PHE A 13 -7.10 -8.43 6.62
C PHE A 13 -6.12 -7.87 5.60
N GLY A 14 -5.04 -7.25 6.08
CA GLY A 14 -3.92 -6.85 5.23
C GLY A 14 -3.15 -8.09 4.76
N LEU A 15 -2.95 -8.24 3.46
CA LEU A 15 -2.17 -9.36 2.91
C LEU A 15 -0.74 -9.35 3.46
N TRP A 16 -0.16 -8.16 3.67
CA TRP A 16 1.16 -8.00 4.31
C TRP A 16 1.21 -8.51 5.75
N THR A 17 0.10 -8.46 6.48
CA THR A 17 0.03 -8.94 7.87
C THR A 17 -0.08 -10.47 7.90
N VAL A 18 -1.00 -11.01 7.11
CA VAL A 18 -1.24 -12.47 7.03
C VAL A 18 -0.04 -13.17 6.39
N GLY A 19 0.55 -12.55 5.38
CA GLY A 19 1.72 -13.04 4.66
C GLY A 19 3.06 -12.63 5.27
N TRP A 20 3.10 -12.19 6.51
CA TRP A 20 4.33 -11.74 7.15
C TRP A 20 5.43 -12.80 7.15
N GLN A 21 6.53 -12.51 6.48
CA GLN A 21 7.64 -13.44 6.29
C GLN A 21 8.64 -13.46 7.44
N ALA A 22 8.37 -12.78 8.56
CA ALA A 22 9.27 -12.61 9.69
C ALA A 22 10.63 -12.02 9.25
N ARG A 23 10.57 -10.88 8.63
CA ARG A 23 11.72 -10.11 8.14
C ARG A 23 12.04 -8.99 9.11
N ASP A 24 13.32 -8.80 9.41
CA ASP A 24 13.82 -7.69 10.20
C ASP A 24 15.03 -7.01 9.52
N PRO A 25 15.60 -5.93 10.08
CA PRO A 25 16.76 -5.26 9.50
C PRO A 25 18.05 -6.10 9.49
N PHE A 26 18.11 -7.21 10.19
CA PHE A 26 19.33 -7.99 10.42
C PHE A 26 19.41 -9.29 9.64
N GLY A 27 18.34 -9.68 8.96
CA GLY A 27 18.33 -10.96 8.24
C GLY A 27 17.30 -11.07 7.14
N ASP A 28 17.40 -12.19 6.44
CA ASP A 28 16.46 -12.57 5.40
C ASP A 28 15.13 -13.07 6.01
N PRO A 29 14.06 -13.10 5.21
CA PRO A 29 12.82 -13.71 5.62
C PRO A 29 12.99 -15.15 6.10
N THR A 30 12.34 -15.52 7.21
CA THR A 30 12.34 -16.88 7.76
C THR A 30 11.18 -17.73 7.28
N ARG A 31 10.26 -17.15 6.53
CA ARG A 31 9.09 -17.82 5.96
C ARG A 31 8.97 -17.51 4.47
N ASP A 32 8.45 -18.47 3.73
CA ASP A 32 8.12 -18.27 2.32
C ASP A 32 6.99 -17.24 2.17
N ALA A 33 6.99 -16.53 1.02
CA ALA A 33 5.89 -15.67 0.65
C ALA A 33 4.62 -16.49 0.44
N LEU A 34 3.49 -16.04 1.01
CA LEU A 34 2.20 -16.67 0.77
C LEU A 34 1.66 -16.27 -0.61
N ASP A 35 1.07 -17.23 -1.32
CA ASP A 35 0.30 -16.94 -2.52
C ASP A 35 -0.97 -16.15 -2.14
N PRO A 36 -1.16 -14.93 -2.65
CA PRO A 36 -2.32 -14.10 -2.32
C PRO A 36 -3.66 -14.76 -2.71
N VAL A 37 -3.69 -15.57 -3.77
CA VAL A 37 -4.88 -16.34 -4.18
C VAL A 37 -5.26 -17.36 -3.12
N ARG A 38 -4.28 -18.13 -2.63
CA ARG A 38 -4.49 -19.08 -1.54
C ARG A 38 -4.92 -18.35 -0.27
N THR A 39 -4.29 -17.24 0.05
CA THR A 39 -4.61 -16.44 1.23
C THR A 39 -6.06 -15.95 1.22
N VAL A 40 -6.56 -15.45 0.09
CA VAL A 40 -7.97 -15.05 -0.07
C VAL A 40 -8.91 -16.22 0.20
N LYS A 41 -8.65 -17.40 -0.37
CA LYS A 41 -9.49 -18.60 -0.18
C LYS A 41 -9.51 -19.07 1.28
N GLU A 42 -8.35 -19.08 1.93
CA GLU A 42 -8.22 -19.46 3.33
C GLU A 42 -8.90 -18.48 4.30
N LEU A 43 -8.82 -17.17 4.02
CA LEU A 43 -9.51 -16.15 4.80
C LEU A 43 -11.02 -16.21 4.61
N ALA A 44 -11.48 -16.40 3.38
CA ALA A 44 -12.91 -16.58 3.08
C ALA A 44 -13.50 -17.78 3.82
N ALA A 45 -12.78 -18.92 3.83
CA ALA A 45 -13.20 -20.13 4.55
C ALA A 45 -13.31 -19.90 6.07
N ARG A 46 -12.67 -18.86 6.62
CA ARG A 46 -12.74 -18.45 8.03
C ARG A 46 -13.74 -17.33 8.30
N GLY A 47 -14.51 -16.93 7.29
CA GLY A 47 -15.55 -15.90 7.43
C GLY A 47 -15.06 -14.46 7.35
N ALA A 48 -13.87 -14.21 6.81
CA ALA A 48 -13.39 -12.85 6.54
C ALA A 48 -14.29 -12.17 5.50
N TYR A 49 -14.53 -10.87 5.69
CA TYR A 49 -15.28 -10.06 4.73
C TYR A 49 -14.44 -9.67 3.51
N GLY A 50 -13.16 -9.36 3.72
CA GLY A 50 -12.32 -8.87 2.65
C GLY A 50 -10.83 -8.84 2.99
N VAL A 51 -10.07 -8.38 2.02
CA VAL A 51 -8.61 -8.17 2.14
C VAL A 51 -8.24 -6.77 1.70
N THR A 52 -7.12 -6.30 2.21
CA THR A 52 -6.45 -5.08 1.78
C THR A 52 -5.03 -5.42 1.35
N PHE A 53 -4.42 -4.62 0.48
CA PHE A 53 -3.14 -4.97 -0.10
C PHE A 53 -2.24 -3.76 -0.38
N HIS A 54 -0.93 -3.98 -0.33
CA HIS A 54 0.04 -3.20 -1.09
C HIS A 54 0.14 -3.78 -2.50
N ASP A 55 0.48 -2.96 -3.48
CA ASP A 55 0.69 -3.45 -4.85
C ASP A 55 1.67 -4.63 -4.92
N ASP A 56 2.74 -4.61 -4.11
CA ASP A 56 3.76 -5.65 -4.07
C ASP A 56 3.31 -6.94 -3.37
N ASP A 57 2.20 -6.92 -2.61
CA ASP A 57 1.59 -8.14 -2.05
C ASP A 57 0.96 -9.01 -3.15
N LEU A 58 0.55 -8.38 -4.27
CA LEU A 58 -0.10 -9.05 -5.40
C LEU A 58 0.83 -9.25 -6.59
N ILE A 59 1.69 -8.27 -6.86
CA ILE A 59 2.48 -8.17 -8.08
C ILE A 59 3.94 -8.00 -7.68
N PRO A 60 4.81 -8.99 -7.94
CA PRO A 60 6.23 -8.87 -7.64
C PRO A 60 6.84 -7.61 -8.23
N PHE A 61 7.68 -6.93 -7.45
CA PHE A 61 8.35 -5.71 -7.87
C PHE A 61 9.16 -5.95 -9.16
N GLY A 62 9.00 -5.04 -10.14
CA GLY A 62 9.68 -5.17 -11.44
C GLY A 62 8.98 -6.06 -12.47
N SER A 63 7.78 -6.58 -12.17
CA SER A 63 6.98 -7.32 -13.15
C SER A 63 6.69 -6.46 -14.38
N ASP A 64 6.83 -7.05 -15.56
CA ASP A 64 6.34 -6.46 -16.82
C ASP A 64 4.80 -6.43 -16.87
N ASP A 65 4.23 -5.76 -17.85
CA ASP A 65 2.80 -5.57 -17.95
C ASP A 65 2.03 -6.89 -18.19
N THR A 66 2.64 -7.88 -18.87
CA THR A 66 2.03 -9.20 -19.12
C THR A 66 1.93 -9.99 -17.81
N ASN A 67 3.04 -10.11 -17.08
CA ASN A 67 3.09 -10.79 -15.80
C ASN A 67 2.20 -10.08 -14.77
N ARG A 68 2.23 -8.74 -14.75
CA ARG A 68 1.34 -7.94 -13.92
C ARG A 68 -0.12 -8.30 -14.17
N ARG A 69 -0.56 -8.35 -15.43
CA ARG A 69 -1.95 -8.70 -15.78
C ARG A 69 -2.31 -10.11 -15.33
N ALA A 70 -1.43 -11.07 -15.53
CA ALA A 70 -1.66 -12.45 -15.10
C ALA A 70 -1.87 -12.57 -13.58
N HIS A 71 -1.08 -11.85 -12.77
CA HIS A 71 -1.27 -11.81 -11.31
C HIS A 71 -2.61 -11.20 -10.93
N ILE A 72 -3.01 -10.09 -11.55
CA ILE A 72 -4.28 -9.42 -11.30
C ILE A 72 -5.46 -10.35 -11.65
N ASP A 73 -5.44 -10.98 -12.79
CA ASP A 73 -6.53 -11.85 -13.24
C ASP A 73 -6.71 -13.07 -12.34
N ARG A 74 -5.61 -13.69 -11.88
CA ARG A 74 -5.66 -14.77 -10.89
C ARG A 74 -6.28 -14.29 -9.57
N PHE A 75 -5.92 -13.11 -9.11
CA PHE A 75 -6.43 -12.54 -7.87
C PHE A 75 -7.91 -12.19 -7.99
N LYS A 76 -8.33 -11.54 -9.07
CA LYS A 76 -9.74 -11.24 -9.36
C LYS A 76 -10.59 -12.51 -9.37
N LYS A 77 -10.11 -13.54 -10.04
CA LYS A 77 -10.81 -14.84 -10.05
C LYS A 77 -11.02 -15.38 -8.63
N ALA A 78 -10.03 -15.29 -7.76
CA ALA A 78 -10.17 -15.72 -6.37
C ALA A 78 -11.18 -14.88 -5.58
N LEU A 79 -11.23 -13.56 -5.81
CA LEU A 79 -12.24 -12.68 -5.21
C LEU A 79 -13.65 -13.06 -5.70
N ASP A 80 -13.82 -13.30 -7.00
CA ASP A 80 -15.10 -13.69 -7.58
C ASP A 80 -15.59 -15.05 -7.05
N GLU A 81 -14.69 -16.04 -6.95
CA GLU A 81 -14.98 -17.38 -6.43
C GLU A 81 -15.39 -17.37 -4.95
N THR A 82 -14.86 -16.42 -4.17
CA THR A 82 -15.05 -16.37 -2.71
C THR A 82 -16.03 -15.31 -2.24
N GLY A 83 -16.37 -14.35 -3.10
CA GLY A 83 -17.18 -13.19 -2.75
C GLY A 83 -16.45 -12.15 -1.87
N MET A 84 -15.17 -12.36 -1.60
CA MET A 84 -14.33 -11.46 -0.80
C MET A 84 -14.25 -10.07 -1.43
N LYS A 85 -14.17 -9.04 -0.58
CA LYS A 85 -14.12 -7.62 -1.00
C LYS A 85 -12.72 -7.04 -0.79
N VAL A 86 -12.45 -5.96 -1.54
CA VAL A 86 -11.26 -5.13 -1.37
C VAL A 86 -11.72 -3.71 -0.99
N PRO A 87 -11.93 -3.40 0.28
CA PRO A 87 -12.44 -2.09 0.70
C PRO A 87 -11.41 -0.98 0.56
N MET A 88 -10.12 -1.30 0.69
CA MET A 88 -9.04 -0.33 0.57
C MET A 88 -7.77 -0.96 -0.03
N ALA A 89 -6.91 -0.10 -0.56
CA ALA A 89 -5.58 -0.46 -1.07
C ALA A 89 -4.55 0.60 -0.65
N THR A 90 -3.29 0.26 -0.80
CA THR A 90 -2.15 1.15 -0.57
C THR A 90 -0.98 0.77 -1.47
N THR A 91 0.03 1.62 -1.58
CA THR A 91 1.24 1.34 -2.37
C THR A 91 2.45 1.18 -1.46
N ASN A 92 3.24 0.16 -1.70
CA ASN A 92 4.53 0.01 -1.03
C ASN A 92 5.55 1.00 -1.61
N LEU A 93 5.81 2.06 -0.87
CA LEU A 93 6.81 3.09 -1.17
C LEU A 93 7.96 3.08 -0.14
N PHE A 94 8.23 1.95 0.51
CA PHE A 94 9.17 1.90 1.63
C PHE A 94 10.08 0.67 1.65
N SER A 95 9.64 -0.49 1.19
CA SER A 95 10.42 -1.73 1.31
C SER A 95 11.60 -1.78 0.34
N HIS A 96 11.42 -1.35 -0.92
CA HIS A 96 12.47 -1.41 -1.91
C HIS A 96 13.55 -0.34 -1.66
N PRO A 97 14.84 -0.67 -1.80
CA PRO A 97 15.96 0.26 -1.56
C PRO A 97 15.90 1.58 -2.35
N VAL A 98 15.19 1.62 -3.48
CA VAL A 98 15.01 2.85 -4.26
C VAL A 98 14.34 3.96 -3.44
N PHE A 99 13.53 3.60 -2.44
CA PHE A 99 12.81 4.54 -1.57
C PHE A 99 13.53 4.85 -0.25
N LYS A 100 14.77 4.41 -0.07
CA LYS A 100 15.48 4.61 1.21
C LYS A 100 15.61 6.07 1.63
N ASP A 101 15.62 7.02 0.69
CA ASP A 101 15.62 8.47 0.95
C ASP A 101 14.22 9.10 0.84
N GLY A 102 13.16 8.34 1.00
CA GLY A 102 11.80 8.77 0.75
C GLY A 102 11.35 8.46 -0.68
N ALA A 103 10.07 8.54 -0.91
CA ALA A 103 9.44 8.38 -2.21
C ALA A 103 8.98 9.73 -2.76
N LEU A 104 7.87 10.27 -2.23
CA LEU A 104 7.35 11.59 -2.64
C LEU A 104 8.21 12.75 -2.14
N THR A 105 8.95 12.57 -1.04
CA THR A 105 9.85 13.58 -0.47
C THR A 105 11.32 13.39 -0.85
N SER A 106 11.66 12.37 -1.63
CA SER A 106 13.05 12.10 -2.03
C SER A 106 13.74 13.35 -2.59
N ASN A 107 15.03 13.52 -2.28
CA ASN A 107 15.85 14.57 -2.90
C ASN A 107 16.00 14.34 -4.40
N ASP A 108 15.94 13.09 -4.87
CA ASP A 108 15.97 12.75 -6.29
C ASP A 108 14.60 12.89 -6.96
N LYS A 109 14.51 13.79 -7.95
CA LYS A 109 13.27 14.04 -8.70
C LYS A 109 12.77 12.83 -9.49
N ASP A 110 13.67 11.97 -9.94
CA ASP A 110 13.28 10.83 -10.77
C ASP A 110 12.69 9.71 -9.88
N ILE A 111 13.15 9.58 -8.64
CA ILE A 111 12.51 8.74 -7.63
C ILE A 111 11.11 9.27 -7.30
N ARG A 112 10.93 10.57 -7.10
CA ARG A 112 9.59 11.16 -6.87
C ARG A 112 8.63 10.88 -8.02
N ARG A 113 9.08 11.06 -9.26
CA ARG A 113 8.28 10.75 -10.47
C ARG A 113 7.95 9.28 -10.59
N TYR A 114 8.91 8.42 -10.26
CA TYR A 114 8.69 6.97 -10.24
C TYR A 114 7.64 6.60 -9.18
N ALA A 115 7.75 7.13 -7.97
CA ALA A 115 6.79 6.92 -6.89
C ALA A 115 5.37 7.33 -7.30
N ILE A 116 5.20 8.52 -7.85
CA ILE A 116 3.89 9.02 -8.33
C ILE A 116 3.30 8.07 -9.38
N ARG A 117 4.08 7.64 -10.38
CA ARG A 117 3.60 6.68 -11.40
C ARG A 117 3.25 5.32 -10.81
N LYS A 118 4.04 4.83 -9.83
CA LYS A 118 3.74 3.58 -9.12
C LYS A 118 2.40 3.67 -8.39
N VAL A 119 2.15 4.78 -7.70
CA VAL A 119 0.88 5.03 -7.01
C VAL A 119 -0.28 5.13 -8.00
N MET A 120 -0.15 5.87 -9.10
CA MET A 120 -1.21 5.96 -10.13
C MET A 120 -1.60 4.58 -10.67
N LYS A 121 -0.61 3.74 -11.04
CA LYS A 121 -0.86 2.36 -11.50
C LYS A 121 -1.59 1.52 -10.45
N ASN A 122 -1.34 1.75 -9.17
CA ASN A 122 -2.02 1.01 -8.11
C ASN A 122 -3.38 1.61 -7.74
N ILE A 123 -3.59 2.91 -7.93
CA ILE A 123 -4.92 3.54 -7.87
C ILE A 123 -5.84 2.92 -8.91
N ASP A 124 -5.39 2.76 -10.16
CA ASP A 124 -6.16 2.10 -11.22
C ASP A 124 -6.56 0.68 -10.81
N LEU A 125 -5.61 -0.09 -10.26
CA LEU A 125 -5.87 -1.45 -9.77
C LEU A 125 -6.86 -1.44 -8.58
N ALA A 126 -6.69 -0.52 -7.64
CA ALA A 126 -7.57 -0.39 -6.49
C ALA A 126 -9.02 -0.14 -6.93
N VAL A 127 -9.22 0.75 -7.89
CA VAL A 127 -10.54 1.03 -8.48
C VAL A 127 -11.08 -0.17 -9.23
N GLU A 128 -10.25 -0.86 -10.02
CA GLU A 128 -10.62 -2.10 -10.74
C GLU A 128 -11.09 -3.20 -9.78
N LEU A 129 -10.49 -3.27 -8.58
CA LEU A 129 -10.85 -4.24 -7.54
C LEU A 129 -11.98 -3.76 -6.61
N GLY A 130 -12.52 -2.56 -6.83
CA GLY A 130 -13.67 -2.01 -6.10
C GLY A 130 -13.35 -1.29 -4.81
N ALA A 131 -12.09 -0.95 -4.56
CA ALA A 131 -11.69 -0.17 -3.38
C ALA A 131 -12.30 1.23 -3.40
N LYS A 132 -12.66 1.73 -2.21
CA LYS A 132 -13.20 3.08 -2.01
C LYS A 132 -12.27 3.97 -1.21
N ILE A 133 -11.27 3.39 -0.56
CA ILE A 133 -10.28 4.08 0.25
C ILE A 133 -8.90 3.73 -0.27
N TYR A 134 -8.06 4.73 -0.40
CA TYR A 134 -6.64 4.57 -0.71
C TYR A 134 -5.81 5.13 0.42
N VAL A 135 -5.14 4.24 1.14
CA VAL A 135 -4.33 4.63 2.30
C VAL A 135 -2.96 5.10 1.83
N CYS A 136 -2.51 6.21 2.37
CA CYS A 136 -1.23 6.83 2.11
C CYS A 136 -0.42 6.86 3.41
N TRP A 137 0.45 5.87 3.58
CA TRP A 137 1.42 5.82 4.66
C TRP A 137 2.80 6.26 4.18
N GLY A 138 3.36 7.25 4.87
CA GLY A 138 4.65 7.83 4.54
C GLY A 138 5.84 7.13 5.18
N GLY A 139 5.95 5.80 5.07
CA GLY A 139 6.91 4.99 5.81
C GLY A 139 8.39 5.34 5.61
N ARG A 140 8.77 5.99 4.51
CA ARG A 140 10.14 6.50 4.27
C ARG A 140 10.19 8.02 4.11
N GLU A 141 9.07 8.69 4.27
CA GLU A 141 8.97 10.14 4.16
C GLU A 141 9.44 10.80 5.46
N GLY A 142 10.73 11.03 5.56
CA GLY A 142 11.39 11.56 6.74
C GLY A 142 12.91 11.56 6.60
N ALA A 143 13.62 11.71 7.70
CA ALA A 143 15.07 11.69 7.78
C ALA A 143 15.55 11.07 9.10
N GLU A 144 16.76 10.51 9.13
CA GLU A 144 17.46 10.14 10.36
C GLU A 144 18.28 11.30 10.92
N SER A 145 18.54 12.31 10.10
CA SER A 145 19.32 13.50 10.48
C SER A 145 18.77 14.70 9.74
N GLU A 146 18.49 15.77 10.44
CA GLU A 146 17.99 17.04 9.89
C GLU A 146 18.90 17.62 8.80
N SER A 147 20.20 17.35 8.88
CA SER A 147 21.17 17.82 7.87
C SER A 147 21.03 17.11 6.51
N SER A 148 20.33 15.99 6.44
CA SER A 148 20.19 15.19 5.22
C SER A 148 19.07 15.67 4.29
N LYS A 149 18.10 16.45 4.83
CA LYS A 149 16.90 16.85 4.10
C LYS A 149 16.27 18.10 4.70
N ASP A 150 16.05 19.09 3.87
CA ASP A 150 15.27 20.28 4.25
C ASP A 150 13.80 19.88 4.44
N ALA A 151 13.30 19.98 5.66
CA ALA A 151 11.95 19.57 6.01
C ALA A 151 10.86 20.38 5.30
N TYR A 152 11.05 21.69 5.13
CA TYR A 152 10.09 22.55 4.43
C TYR A 152 9.98 22.18 2.95
N VAL A 153 11.12 22.00 2.30
CA VAL A 153 11.18 21.58 0.89
C VAL A 153 10.59 20.16 0.75
N ALA A 154 10.85 19.27 1.69
CA ALA A 154 10.30 17.92 1.67
C ALA A 154 8.77 17.93 1.83
N LEU A 155 8.22 18.73 2.75
CA LEU A 155 6.78 18.87 2.92
C LEU A 155 6.10 19.51 1.70
N ASP A 156 6.73 20.48 1.05
CA ASP A 156 6.23 21.05 -0.21
C ASP A 156 6.17 20.00 -1.32
N ARG A 157 7.22 19.17 -1.48
CA ARG A 157 7.24 18.04 -2.42
C ARG A 157 6.14 17.03 -2.10
N TYR A 158 5.93 16.74 -0.82
CA TYR A 158 4.90 15.81 -0.36
C TYR A 158 3.51 16.32 -0.74
N ARG A 159 3.23 17.60 -0.45
CA ARG A 159 2.00 18.28 -0.84
C ARG A 159 1.80 18.28 -2.36
N GLU A 160 2.85 18.58 -3.14
CA GLU A 160 2.81 18.52 -4.60
C GLU A 160 2.45 17.12 -5.09
N GLY A 161 3.09 16.09 -4.54
CA GLY A 161 2.79 14.69 -4.86
C GLY A 161 1.34 14.33 -4.61
N PHE A 162 0.79 14.69 -3.46
CA PHE A 162 -0.63 14.47 -3.15
C PHE A 162 -1.57 15.26 -4.06
N ASN A 163 -1.23 16.49 -4.42
CA ASN A 163 -2.03 17.28 -5.36
C ASN A 163 -2.08 16.64 -6.74
N ILE A 164 -0.95 16.12 -7.23
CA ILE A 164 -0.90 15.39 -8.51
C ILE A 164 -1.78 14.13 -8.44
N LEU A 165 -1.67 13.35 -7.37
CA LEU A 165 -2.47 12.13 -7.19
C LEU A 165 -3.97 12.45 -7.02
N GLY A 166 -4.31 13.50 -6.27
CA GLY A 166 -5.67 13.98 -6.12
C GLY A 166 -6.27 14.42 -7.46
N GLN A 167 -5.50 15.17 -8.25
CA GLN A 167 -5.92 15.57 -9.59
C GLN A 167 -6.11 14.36 -10.52
N TYR A 168 -5.25 13.34 -10.41
CA TYR A 168 -5.39 12.09 -11.14
C TYR A 168 -6.72 11.39 -10.85
N VAL A 169 -7.09 11.27 -9.58
CA VAL A 169 -8.38 10.68 -9.15
C VAL A 169 -9.55 11.47 -9.70
N LEU A 170 -9.49 12.81 -9.63
CA LEU A 170 -10.57 13.70 -10.11
C LEU A 170 -10.76 13.63 -11.64
N VAL A 171 -9.68 13.69 -12.41
CA VAL A 171 -9.72 13.65 -13.88
C VAL A 171 -10.27 12.32 -14.38
N ASN A 172 -9.89 11.21 -13.73
CA ASN A 172 -10.39 9.89 -14.06
C ASN A 172 -11.79 9.60 -13.48
N LYS A 173 -12.36 10.53 -12.71
CA LYS A 173 -13.67 10.39 -12.05
C LYS A 173 -13.77 9.14 -11.17
N TYR A 174 -12.69 8.79 -10.48
CA TYR A 174 -12.67 7.67 -9.58
C TYR A 174 -13.40 8.00 -8.28
N ASP A 175 -14.29 7.13 -7.86
CA ASP A 175 -14.93 7.19 -6.53
C ASP A 175 -13.99 6.58 -5.48
N LEU A 176 -12.91 7.29 -5.21
CA LEU A 176 -11.84 6.88 -4.32
C LEU A 176 -11.46 8.04 -3.40
N LYS A 177 -11.31 7.76 -2.11
CA LYS A 177 -10.88 8.74 -1.10
C LYS A 177 -9.51 8.40 -0.57
N PHE A 178 -8.64 9.39 -0.45
CA PHE A 178 -7.37 9.23 0.25
C PHE A 178 -7.58 9.27 1.76
N ALA A 179 -6.87 8.37 2.45
CA ALA A 179 -6.73 8.36 3.89
C ALA A 179 -5.24 8.46 4.23
N ILE A 180 -4.82 9.52 4.90
CA ILE A 180 -3.45 9.68 5.35
C ILE A 180 -3.29 8.93 6.67
N GLU A 181 -2.30 8.04 6.73
CA GLU A 181 -1.93 7.28 7.92
C GLU A 181 -0.69 7.91 8.58
N PRO A 182 -0.85 8.68 9.67
CA PRO A 182 0.28 9.21 10.42
C PRO A 182 0.88 8.11 11.31
N LYS A 183 2.20 8.11 11.47
CA LYS A 183 2.90 7.18 12.35
C LYS A 183 4.20 7.79 12.84
N PRO A 184 4.38 8.03 14.15
CA PRO A 184 5.59 8.62 14.67
C PRO A 184 6.74 7.61 14.70
N ASN A 185 7.96 8.10 14.40
CA ASN A 185 9.23 7.41 14.66
C ASN A 185 9.37 5.99 14.12
N GLU A 186 8.74 5.68 12.97
CA GLU A 186 8.87 4.38 12.33
C GLU A 186 8.65 4.46 10.81
N PRO A 187 9.55 3.94 10.00
CA PRO A 187 10.86 3.33 10.33
C PRO A 187 11.99 4.35 10.49
N ARG A 188 11.71 5.65 10.41
CA ARG A 188 12.68 6.74 10.51
C ARG A 188 12.49 7.51 11.82
N GLY A 189 13.59 8.09 12.35
CA GLY A 189 13.57 8.90 13.57
C GLY A 189 12.72 10.16 13.42
N ASP A 190 12.91 10.89 12.32
CA ASP A 190 12.16 12.11 12.01
C ASP A 190 11.27 11.86 10.77
N ILE A 191 10.05 11.42 11.01
CA ILE A 191 9.09 11.17 9.95
C ILE A 191 8.24 12.42 9.70
N PHE A 192 7.96 12.74 8.43
CA PHE A 192 7.01 13.79 8.07
C PHE A 192 5.58 13.28 8.26
N LEU A 193 4.71 14.10 8.83
CA LEU A 193 3.35 13.73 9.25
C LEU A 193 3.34 12.65 10.35
N PRO A 194 3.99 12.88 11.50
CA PRO A 194 3.97 11.93 12.61
C PRO A 194 2.62 11.85 13.33
N THR A 195 1.81 12.91 13.20
CA THR A 195 0.48 13.07 13.82
C THR A 195 -0.48 13.75 12.84
N ILE A 196 -1.76 13.79 13.21
CA ILE A 196 -2.80 14.61 12.56
C ILE A 196 -2.76 16.04 13.10
#